data_2d7ce1704ce3d1943a1b3534e4e29921
#
_entry.id   2d7ce1704ce3d1943a1b3534e4e29921
#
_cell.length_a   1.000
_cell.length_b   1.000
_cell.length_c   1.000
_cell.angle_alpha   90.00
_cell.angle_beta   90.00
_cell.angle_gamma   90.00
#
_symmetry.space_group_name_H-M   'P 1'
#
loop_
_entity.id
_entity.type
_entity.pdbx_description
1 polymer ?
#
loop_
_entity_poly.entity_id
_entity_poly.type
_entity_poly.pdbx_seq_one_letter_code
_entity_poly.pdbx_strand_id
1 'polypeptide(L)'
;PQIGKIRNGKYAAFLASGYAAKQIASQENKTALYVYDLKDTLGTPIAKIEVKGGKGGLSSPTLVDKDLDGIVDIAYAGDRGGNMYRFDLSNSDPSKWSVSTIFEGGKPITSAPAVSRLADKRVVIFGTGSDLTEDDVLDTKEQYIYGIFDDDKAA
;
A
#
# COMPACT_ATOMS: atom_id res chain seq x y z
N PRO A 1 5.51 -8.91 1.86
CA PRO A 1 6.59 -7.90 1.86
C PRO A 1 7.24 -7.77 0.49
N GLN A 2 7.77 -6.59 0.20
CA GLN A 2 8.53 -6.30 -1.01
C GLN A 2 9.89 -5.74 -0.63
N ILE A 3 10.88 -5.96 -1.48
CA ILE A 3 12.24 -5.49 -1.28
C ILE A 3 12.62 -4.57 -2.44
N GLY A 4 13.25 -3.44 -2.12
CA GLY A 4 13.71 -2.51 -3.13
C GLY A 4 14.76 -1.54 -2.59
N LYS A 5 15.55 -0.97 -3.49
CA LYS A 5 16.50 0.08 -3.17
C LYS A 5 15.78 1.43 -3.07
N ILE A 6 16.02 2.16 -2.01
CA ILE A 6 15.43 3.49 -1.80
C ILE A 6 16.41 4.61 -2.16
N ARG A 7 15.90 5.84 -2.24
CA ARG A 7 16.64 7.00 -2.76
C ARG A 7 17.90 7.36 -1.99
N ASN A 8 18.00 7.00 -0.71
CA ASN A 8 19.22 7.19 0.08
C ASN A 8 20.30 6.11 -0.14
N GLY A 9 20.07 5.16 -1.07
CA GLY A 9 21.01 4.10 -1.41
C GLY A 9 20.88 2.82 -0.58
N LYS A 10 20.04 2.79 0.44
CA LYS A 10 19.79 1.60 1.24
C LYS A 10 18.83 0.63 0.54
N TYR A 11 19.02 -0.67 0.78
CA TYR A 11 18.03 -1.68 0.43
C TYR A 11 17.04 -1.85 1.58
N ALA A 12 15.77 -1.81 1.28
CA ALA A 12 14.72 -1.80 2.29
C ALA A 12 13.66 -2.89 2.04
N ALA A 13 13.06 -3.35 3.13
CA ALA A 13 11.86 -4.16 3.10
C ALA A 13 10.63 -3.28 3.38
N PHE A 14 9.61 -3.45 2.55
CA PHE A 14 8.33 -2.74 2.65
C PHE A 14 7.27 -3.71 3.14
N LEU A 15 6.70 -3.42 4.30
CA LEU A 15 5.69 -4.25 4.94
C LEU A 15 4.45 -3.43 5.22
N ALA A 16 3.32 -3.96 4.81
CA ALA A 16 2.02 -3.40 5.16
C ALA A 16 1.63 -3.81 6.59
N SER A 17 0.80 -3.00 7.24
CA SER A 17 0.29 -3.28 8.59
C SER A 17 -0.56 -4.55 8.69
N GLY A 18 -1.04 -5.07 7.54
CA GLY A 18 -1.85 -6.28 7.51
C GLY A 18 -3.23 -6.09 8.14
N TYR A 19 -3.83 -7.18 8.57
CA TYR A 19 -5.20 -7.20 9.04
C TYR A 19 -5.26 -7.62 10.50
N ALA A 20 -6.02 -6.88 11.32
CA ALA A 20 -6.33 -7.32 12.67
C ALA A 20 -7.39 -8.43 12.63
N ALA A 21 -7.20 -9.45 13.46
CA ALA A 21 -8.26 -10.43 13.69
C ALA A 21 -9.46 -9.75 14.37
N LYS A 22 -10.68 -10.18 14.01
CA LYS A 22 -11.94 -9.64 14.55
C LYS A 22 -11.99 -9.67 16.11
N GLN A 23 -11.28 -10.61 16.72
CA GLN A 23 -11.21 -10.80 18.18
C GLN A 23 -10.30 -9.79 18.87
N ILE A 24 -9.49 -9.04 18.13
CA ILE A 24 -8.62 -7.98 18.65
C ILE A 24 -9.22 -6.59 18.36
N ALA A 25 -10.54 -6.53 18.26
CA ALA A 25 -11.29 -5.34 17.87
C ALA A 25 -11.15 -4.14 18.83
N SER A 26 -10.51 -4.30 19.99
CA SER A 26 -10.19 -3.19 20.90
C SER A 26 -8.92 -2.42 20.50
N GLN A 27 -8.14 -2.93 19.58
CA GLN A 27 -6.99 -2.21 19.02
C GLN A 27 -7.39 -1.62 17.65
N GLU A 28 -7.23 -0.31 17.52
CA GLU A 28 -7.39 0.34 16.23
C GLU A 28 -6.55 -0.37 15.19
N ASN A 29 -7.21 -0.90 14.18
CA ASN A 29 -6.55 -1.54 13.04
C ASN A 29 -5.95 -0.44 12.15
N LYS A 30 -4.73 -0.04 12.47
CA LYS A 30 -4.04 1.05 11.79
C LYS A 30 -3.70 0.67 10.36
N THR A 31 -3.90 1.60 9.44
CA THR A 31 -3.46 1.50 8.05
C THR A 31 -2.10 2.16 7.94
N ALA A 32 -1.05 1.38 7.77
CA ALA A 32 0.32 1.91 7.72
C ALA A 32 1.24 1.07 6.84
N LEU A 33 2.21 1.75 6.24
CA LEU A 33 3.34 1.15 5.53
C LEU A 33 4.60 1.29 6.39
N TYR A 34 5.26 0.17 6.66
CA TYR A 34 6.52 0.10 7.39
C TYR A 34 7.66 -0.16 6.43
N VAL A 35 8.77 0.56 6.60
CA VAL A 35 9.97 0.40 5.79
C VAL A 35 11.16 0.14 6.69
N TYR A 36 11.86 -0.98 6.47
CA TYR A 36 12.99 -1.41 7.28
C TYR A 36 14.26 -1.50 6.43
N ASP A 37 15.39 -1.05 6.98
CA ASP A 37 16.70 -1.28 6.40
C ASP A 37 17.07 -2.77 6.53
N LEU A 38 17.39 -3.44 5.42
CA LEU A 38 17.78 -4.85 5.44
C LEU A 38 19.08 -5.12 6.17
N LYS A 39 19.91 -4.11 6.40
CA LYS A 39 21.15 -4.21 7.15
C LYS A 39 21.00 -3.89 8.64
N ASP A 40 19.87 -3.35 9.05
CA ASP A 40 19.62 -3.02 10.45
C ASP A 40 19.14 -4.25 11.20
N THR A 41 19.93 -4.69 12.18
CA THR A 41 19.61 -5.83 13.05
C THR A 41 18.79 -5.46 14.27
N LEU A 42 18.56 -4.16 14.51
CA LEU A 42 17.85 -3.66 15.69
C LEU A 42 16.33 -3.61 15.49
N GLY A 43 15.86 -3.80 14.25
CA GLY A 43 14.43 -3.83 13.94
C GLY A 43 13.72 -2.48 14.02
N THR A 44 14.45 -1.37 14.03
CA THR A 44 13.86 -0.03 13.99
C THR A 44 13.49 0.34 12.55
N PRO A 45 12.24 0.72 12.27
CA PRO A 45 11.87 1.10 10.91
C PRO A 45 12.56 2.40 10.48
N ILE A 46 12.97 2.45 9.20
CA ILE A 46 13.42 3.69 8.55
C ILE A 46 12.27 4.69 8.52
N ALA A 47 11.07 4.20 8.21
CA ALA A 47 9.85 5.00 8.15
C ALA A 47 8.63 4.15 8.52
N LYS A 48 7.67 4.82 9.14
CA LYS A 48 6.30 4.35 9.34
C LYS A 48 5.38 5.41 8.77
N ILE A 49 4.72 5.09 7.67
CA ILE A 49 3.78 6.00 7.03
C ILE A 49 2.37 5.54 7.38
N GLU A 50 1.76 6.25 8.32
CA GLU A 50 0.39 5.98 8.76
C GLU A 50 -0.59 6.77 7.91
N VAL A 51 -1.64 6.10 7.45
CA VAL A 51 -2.74 6.73 6.72
C VAL A 51 -3.76 7.24 7.72
N LYS A 52 -3.86 8.54 7.89
CA LYS A 52 -4.89 9.15 8.75
C LYS A 52 -6.28 8.88 8.18
N GLY A 53 -7.16 8.34 8.99
CA GLY A 53 -8.51 7.96 8.56
C GLY A 53 -8.58 6.69 7.70
N GLY A 54 -7.52 5.91 7.66
CA GLY A 54 -7.52 4.60 6.99
C GLY A 54 -8.57 3.66 7.59
N LYS A 55 -9.14 2.81 6.74
CA LYS A 55 -10.32 1.99 7.07
C LYS A 55 -9.99 0.54 7.44
N GLY A 56 -8.85 0.35 8.07
CA GLY A 56 -8.48 -0.94 8.63
C GLY A 56 -7.52 -1.75 7.78
N GLY A 57 -6.28 -1.82 8.21
CA GLY A 57 -5.21 -2.66 7.68
C GLY A 57 -4.81 -2.37 6.24
N LEU A 58 -3.54 -2.32 5.99
CA LEU A 58 -2.99 -2.18 4.65
C LEU A 58 -2.65 -3.56 4.08
N SER A 59 -3.05 -3.83 2.84
CA SER A 59 -2.65 -5.02 2.09
C SER A 59 -1.24 -4.87 1.50
N SER A 60 -0.71 -5.94 0.93
CA SER A 60 0.66 -5.96 0.40
C SER A 60 0.89 -4.86 -0.64
N PRO A 61 1.99 -4.13 -0.55
CA PRO A 61 2.30 -3.06 -1.49
C PRO A 61 2.87 -3.59 -2.80
N THR A 62 2.69 -2.83 -3.86
CA THR A 62 3.40 -2.96 -5.14
C THR A 62 4.32 -1.76 -5.32
N LEU A 63 5.60 -2.03 -5.56
CA LEU A 63 6.63 -1.01 -5.71
C LEU A 63 6.79 -0.60 -7.17
N VAL A 64 7.03 0.68 -7.41
CA VAL A 64 7.23 1.24 -8.75
C VAL A 64 8.51 2.06 -8.78
N ASP A 65 9.35 1.74 -9.75
CA ASP A 65 10.50 2.55 -10.18
C ASP A 65 10.06 3.38 -11.39
N LYS A 66 9.76 4.65 -11.14
CA LYS A 66 9.09 5.53 -12.10
C LYS A 66 9.97 5.87 -13.30
N ASP A 67 11.24 6.11 -13.07
CA ASP A 67 12.21 6.58 -14.06
C ASP A 67 13.19 5.47 -14.52
N LEU A 68 12.97 4.24 -14.04
CA LEU A 68 13.78 3.06 -14.38
C LEU A 68 15.26 3.20 -14.01
N ASP A 69 15.55 3.90 -12.91
CA ASP A 69 16.92 4.06 -12.38
C ASP A 69 17.32 2.98 -11.36
N GLY A 70 16.47 2.00 -11.13
CA GLY A 70 16.66 0.92 -10.15
C GLY A 70 16.29 1.28 -8.72
N ILE A 71 15.71 2.46 -8.50
CA ILE A 71 15.32 2.96 -7.18
C ILE A 71 13.81 3.08 -7.10
N VAL A 72 13.24 2.63 -6.00
CA VAL A 72 11.79 2.70 -5.76
C VAL A 72 11.39 4.15 -5.50
N ASP A 73 10.40 4.63 -6.26
CA ASP A 73 9.86 5.98 -6.16
C ASP A 73 8.46 6.01 -5.54
N ILE A 74 7.67 4.97 -5.76
CA ILE A 74 6.25 4.90 -5.41
C ILE A 74 5.91 3.51 -4.89
N ALA A 75 5.01 3.45 -3.93
CA ALA A 75 4.32 2.21 -3.56
C ALA A 75 2.80 2.41 -3.64
N TYR A 76 2.10 1.39 -4.11
CA TYR A 76 0.64 1.33 -4.09
C TYR A 76 0.17 0.22 -3.18
N ALA A 77 -0.81 0.50 -2.36
CA ALA A 77 -1.45 -0.50 -1.52
C ALA A 77 -2.88 -0.08 -1.17
N GLY A 78 -3.75 -1.07 -1.05
CA GLY A 78 -5.15 -0.86 -0.67
C GLY A 78 -5.44 -1.28 0.76
N ASP A 79 -6.58 -0.84 1.30
CA ASP A 79 -7.06 -1.22 2.62
C ASP A 79 -8.38 -2.00 2.59
N ARG A 80 -8.79 -2.53 3.74
CA ARG A 80 -10.05 -3.27 3.87
C ARG A 80 -11.30 -2.41 3.73
N GLY A 81 -11.16 -1.11 3.83
CA GLY A 81 -12.25 -0.16 3.59
C GLY A 81 -12.48 0.16 2.12
N GLY A 82 -11.62 -0.34 1.22
CA GLY A 82 -11.74 -0.15 -0.21
C GLY A 82 -11.03 1.07 -0.77
N ASN A 83 -10.10 1.63 -0.02
CA ASN A 83 -9.29 2.76 -0.48
C ASN A 83 -7.97 2.26 -1.07
N MET A 84 -7.54 2.90 -2.16
CA MET A 84 -6.21 2.67 -2.75
C MET A 84 -5.33 3.89 -2.50
N TYR A 85 -4.12 3.64 -2.02
CA TYR A 85 -3.17 4.68 -1.65
C TYR A 85 -1.94 4.65 -2.54
N ARG A 86 -1.40 5.85 -2.79
CA ARG A 86 -0.08 6.06 -3.37
C ARG A 86 0.85 6.63 -2.30
N PHE A 87 1.94 5.95 -2.03
CA PHE A 87 3.01 6.39 -1.16
C PHE A 87 4.12 6.99 -2.01
N ASP A 88 4.44 8.27 -1.78
CA ASP A 88 5.55 8.95 -2.43
C ASP A 88 6.85 8.72 -1.65
N LEU A 89 7.75 7.95 -2.23
CA LEU A 89 9.03 7.53 -1.67
C LEU A 89 10.21 8.16 -2.42
N SER A 90 9.96 9.21 -3.19
CA SER A 90 10.96 9.81 -4.08
C SER A 90 11.98 10.69 -3.38
N ASN A 91 11.68 11.13 -2.16
CA ASN A 91 12.62 11.95 -1.39
C ASN A 91 13.75 11.10 -0.79
N SER A 92 14.99 11.60 -0.83
CA SER A 92 16.13 10.94 -0.19
C SER A 92 16.06 10.93 1.34
N ASP A 93 15.26 11.83 1.92
CA ASP A 93 14.93 11.88 3.33
C ASP A 93 13.61 11.16 3.59
N PRO A 94 13.62 9.96 4.22
CA PRO A 94 12.40 9.19 4.46
C PRO A 94 11.37 9.91 5.34
N SER A 95 11.79 10.87 6.16
CA SER A 95 10.87 11.66 6.99
C SER A 95 9.94 12.57 6.17
N LYS A 96 10.27 12.78 4.90
CA LYS A 96 9.50 13.60 3.94
C LYS A 96 8.63 12.75 3.01
N TRP A 97 8.61 11.45 3.17
CA TRP A 97 7.70 10.58 2.44
C TRP A 97 6.26 10.85 2.84
N SER A 98 5.36 10.70 1.90
CA SER A 98 3.95 11.04 2.07
C SER A 98 3.04 9.99 1.47
N VAL A 99 1.76 10.09 1.80
CA VAL A 99 0.71 9.21 1.27
C VAL A 99 -0.47 10.04 0.76
N SER A 100 -1.03 9.62 -0.36
CA SER A 100 -2.25 10.19 -0.95
C SER A 100 -3.25 9.09 -1.24
N THR A 101 -4.53 9.37 -1.07
CA THR A 101 -5.61 8.49 -1.50
C THR A 101 -5.88 8.76 -2.98
N ILE A 102 -5.83 7.71 -3.81
CA ILE A 102 -6.08 7.83 -5.26
C ILE A 102 -7.41 7.21 -5.69
N PHE A 103 -8.05 6.44 -4.82
CA PHE A 103 -9.35 5.85 -5.05
C PHE A 103 -10.04 5.59 -3.71
N GLU A 104 -11.31 5.93 -3.63
CA GLU A 104 -12.18 5.64 -2.50
C GLU A 104 -13.32 4.73 -2.94
N GLY A 105 -13.37 3.54 -2.37
CA GLY A 105 -14.44 2.58 -2.60
C GLY A 105 -15.09 2.16 -1.28
N GLY A 106 -15.92 1.15 -1.33
CA GLY A 106 -16.59 0.61 -0.14
C GLY A 106 -16.39 -0.88 0.04
N LYS A 107 -15.57 -1.50 -0.80
CA LYS A 107 -15.35 -2.95 -0.79
C LYS A 107 -13.87 -3.25 -0.48
N PRO A 108 -13.60 -4.25 0.37
CA PRO A 108 -12.25 -4.51 0.86
C PRO A 108 -11.27 -4.82 -0.28
N ILE A 109 -10.05 -4.35 -0.15
CA ILE A 109 -8.91 -4.66 -1.01
C ILE A 109 -7.92 -5.45 -0.16
N THR A 110 -7.73 -6.74 -0.49
CA THR A 110 -6.94 -7.67 0.30
C THR A 110 -5.77 -8.29 -0.47
N SER A 111 -5.51 -7.81 -1.67
CA SER A 111 -4.38 -8.25 -2.50
C SER A 111 -3.58 -7.07 -3.03
N ALA A 112 -2.34 -7.33 -3.43
CA ALA A 112 -1.49 -6.31 -4.02
C ALA A 112 -2.04 -5.88 -5.38
N PRO A 113 -2.01 -4.58 -5.71
CA PRO A 113 -2.38 -4.11 -7.03
C PRO A 113 -1.32 -4.48 -8.08
N ALA A 114 -1.76 -4.63 -9.33
CA ALA A 114 -0.87 -4.64 -10.48
C ALA A 114 -0.73 -3.22 -11.03
N VAL A 115 0.45 -2.87 -11.51
CA VAL A 115 0.71 -1.55 -12.08
C VAL A 115 1.28 -1.72 -13.48
N SER A 116 0.68 -1.03 -14.44
CA SER A 116 1.16 -0.97 -15.82
C SER A 116 1.42 0.47 -16.23
N ARG A 117 2.47 0.67 -17.01
CA ARG A 117 2.83 1.98 -17.54
C ARG A 117 2.24 2.16 -18.95
N LEU A 118 1.49 3.24 -19.13
CA LEU A 118 0.93 3.64 -20.42
C LEU A 118 1.38 5.07 -20.71
N ALA A 119 2.30 5.23 -21.69
CA ALA A 119 2.81 6.54 -22.11
C ALA A 119 3.26 7.40 -20.89
N ASP A 120 2.50 8.45 -20.57
CA ASP A 120 2.73 9.39 -19.49
C ASP A 120 1.94 9.08 -18.20
N LYS A 121 1.19 7.98 -18.18
CA LYS A 121 0.32 7.59 -17.06
C LYS A 121 0.63 6.18 -16.58
N ARG A 122 0.27 5.90 -15.34
CA ARG A 122 0.22 4.54 -14.81
C ARG A 122 -1.23 4.11 -14.67
N VAL A 123 -1.46 2.83 -14.93
CA VAL A 123 -2.73 2.17 -14.60
C VAL A 123 -2.50 1.31 -13.37
N VAL A 124 -3.27 1.54 -12.32
CA VAL A 124 -3.28 0.73 -11.12
C VAL A 124 -4.51 -0.16 -11.19
N ILE A 125 -4.28 -1.48 -11.23
CA ILE A 125 -5.34 -2.49 -11.41
C ILE A 125 -5.44 -3.28 -10.12
N PHE A 126 -6.64 -3.39 -9.57
CA PHE A 126 -6.87 -4.14 -8.33
C PHE A 126 -8.28 -4.73 -8.29
N GLY A 127 -8.39 -5.85 -7.57
CA GLY A 127 -9.67 -6.48 -7.28
C GLY A 127 -10.17 -6.13 -5.89
N THR A 128 -11.45 -6.22 -5.70
CA THR A 128 -12.10 -6.18 -4.38
C THR A 128 -12.46 -7.57 -3.91
N GLY A 129 -12.70 -7.71 -2.63
CA GLY A 129 -13.09 -8.96 -1.99
C GLY A 129 -12.25 -9.27 -0.76
N SER A 130 -12.76 -10.14 0.08
CA SER A 130 -12.09 -10.60 1.29
C SER A 130 -12.45 -12.06 1.57
N ASP A 131 -11.45 -12.82 1.97
CA ASP A 131 -11.58 -14.19 2.46
C ASP A 131 -10.69 -14.36 3.69
N LEU A 132 -10.87 -13.47 4.67
CA LEU A 132 -10.06 -13.39 5.89
C LEU A 132 -10.81 -13.84 7.13
N THR A 133 -12.14 -13.86 7.08
CA THR A 133 -13.01 -14.20 8.20
C THR A 133 -14.10 -15.18 7.77
N GLU A 134 -14.70 -15.88 8.73
CA GLU A 134 -15.83 -16.77 8.46
C GLU A 134 -17.03 -16.03 7.83
N ASP A 135 -17.24 -14.77 8.21
CA ASP A 135 -18.30 -13.95 7.63
C ASP A 135 -18.05 -13.66 6.13
N ASP A 136 -16.79 -13.57 5.73
CA ASP A 136 -16.43 -13.31 4.33
C ASP A 136 -16.83 -14.48 3.41
N VAL A 137 -16.76 -15.71 3.91
CA VAL A 137 -17.14 -16.92 3.16
C VAL A 137 -18.63 -16.91 2.79
N LEU A 138 -19.44 -16.28 3.62
CA LEU A 138 -20.88 -16.16 3.42
C LEU A 138 -21.29 -14.90 2.66
N ASP A 139 -20.35 -14.02 2.37
CA ASP A 139 -20.60 -12.78 1.66
C ASP A 139 -20.75 -13.03 0.16
N THR A 140 -21.96 -12.85 -0.34
CA THR A 140 -22.32 -13.01 -1.76
C THR A 140 -22.41 -11.70 -2.53
N LYS A 141 -21.96 -10.60 -1.95
CA LYS A 141 -21.98 -9.27 -2.60
C LYS A 141 -21.10 -9.26 -3.84
N GLU A 142 -21.53 -8.53 -4.84
CA GLU A 142 -20.72 -8.30 -6.03
C GLU A 142 -19.37 -7.67 -5.68
N GLN A 143 -18.33 -8.16 -6.32
CA GLN A 143 -16.98 -7.63 -6.25
C GLN A 143 -16.57 -7.09 -7.62
N TYR A 144 -15.58 -6.21 -7.63
CA TYR A 144 -15.17 -5.50 -8.84
C TYR A 144 -13.67 -5.60 -9.08
N ILE A 145 -13.30 -5.47 -10.34
CA ILE A 145 -11.93 -5.20 -10.76
C ILE A 145 -11.91 -3.76 -11.26
N TYR A 146 -11.03 -2.97 -10.68
CA TYR A 146 -10.82 -1.57 -11.06
C TYR A 146 -9.50 -1.38 -11.77
N GLY A 147 -9.50 -0.52 -12.78
CA GLY A 147 -8.30 0.03 -13.38
C GLY A 147 -8.40 1.55 -13.29
N ILE A 148 -7.51 2.16 -12.53
CA ILE A 148 -7.48 3.61 -12.36
C ILE A 148 -6.20 4.21 -12.93
N PHE A 149 -6.32 5.36 -13.58
CA PHE A 149 -5.17 6.11 -14.06
C PHE A 149 -4.59 6.97 -12.95
N ASP A 150 -3.29 6.90 -12.76
CA ASP A 150 -2.55 7.77 -11.85
C ASP A 150 -1.58 8.64 -12.64
N ASP A 151 -1.76 9.95 -12.59
CA ASP A 151 -0.95 10.97 -13.23
C ASP A 151 -0.10 11.78 -12.23
N ASP A 152 0.14 11.25 -11.03
CA ASP A 152 0.88 11.86 -9.92
C ASP A 152 0.24 13.12 -9.31
N LYS A 153 -0.97 13.45 -9.69
CA LYS A 153 -1.71 14.54 -9.08
C LYS A 153 -2.45 14.06 -7.83
N ALA A 154 -2.63 14.94 -6.88
CA ALA A 154 -3.53 14.69 -5.77
C ALA A 154 -4.96 14.55 -6.30
N ALA A 155 -5.69 13.58 -5.75
CA ALA A 155 -7.10 13.42 -6.03
C ALA A 155 -7.91 14.56 -5.40
#